data_c6faf7ed40ee885c4ac6ab07a2255ac9
#
_entry.id   c6faf7ed40ee885c4ac6ab07a2255ac9
#
_cell.length_a   1.000
_cell.length_b   1.000
_cell.length_c   1.000
_cell.angle_alpha   90.00
_cell.angle_beta   90.00
_cell.angle_gamma   90.00
#
_symmetry.space_group_name_H-M   'P 1'
#
loop_
_entity.id
_entity.type
_entity.pdbx_description
1 polymer ?
#
loop_
_entity_poly.entity_id
_entity_poly.type
_entity_poly.pdbx_seq_one_letter_code
_entity_poly.pdbx_strand_id
1 'polypeptide(L)'
;MVKVDNWQDPLLAEAVLVWTGYGESAAPRRDKSVVAQRLGSDAAKWMSLVESIVDDFYESKANIEAADLQEMWMQAISDFKRKHSDVPEAITKALAWCYTFDNR
;
A
#
# COMPACT_ATOMS: atom_id res chain seq x y z
N MET A 1 -9.44 -9.02 7.73
CA MET A 1 -9.49 -8.05 6.62
C MET A 1 -9.73 -6.65 7.16
N VAL A 2 -8.92 -5.69 6.72
CA VAL A 2 -9.07 -4.29 7.14
C VAL A 2 -10.41 -3.72 6.63
N LYS A 3 -11.02 -2.86 7.43
CA LYS A 3 -12.22 -2.14 7.02
C LYS A 3 -11.86 -0.67 6.82
N VAL A 4 -12.10 -0.17 5.60
CA VAL A 4 -11.82 1.23 5.25
C VAL A 4 -13.15 1.89 4.88
N ASP A 5 -13.52 2.92 5.65
CA ASP A 5 -14.81 3.60 5.47
C ASP A 5 -14.82 4.52 4.26
N ASN A 6 -13.69 5.09 3.91
CA ASN A 6 -13.61 6.04 2.79
C ASN A 6 -12.29 5.89 2.04
N TRP A 7 -12.29 5.03 1.03
CA TRP A 7 -11.13 4.84 0.15
C TRP A 7 -10.79 6.10 -0.66
N GLN A 8 -11.74 7.01 -0.85
CA GLN A 8 -11.55 8.19 -1.68
C GLN A 8 -11.01 9.40 -0.91
N ASP A 9 -10.78 9.27 0.38
CA ASP A 9 -10.18 10.35 1.15
C ASP A 9 -8.75 10.61 0.64
N PRO A 10 -8.47 11.84 0.16
CA PRO A 10 -7.15 12.14 -0.40
C PRO A 10 -6.02 12.01 0.62
N LEU A 11 -6.30 12.18 1.91
CA LEU A 11 -5.28 12.03 2.94
C LEU A 11 -4.85 10.57 3.11
N LEU A 12 -5.75 9.62 2.87
CA LEU A 12 -5.39 8.21 2.92
C LEU A 12 -4.41 7.86 1.80
N ALA A 13 -4.70 8.26 0.58
CA ALA A 13 -3.80 8.03 -0.55
C ALA A 13 -2.45 8.72 -0.31
N GLU A 14 -2.47 9.95 0.18
CA GLU A 14 -1.24 10.67 0.51
C GLU A 14 -0.41 9.94 1.56
N ALA A 15 -1.05 9.43 2.61
CA ALA A 15 -0.35 8.70 3.66
C ALA A 15 0.34 7.45 3.11
N VAL A 16 -0.34 6.70 2.25
CA VAL A 16 0.24 5.51 1.61
C VAL A 16 1.41 5.88 0.71
N LEU A 17 1.25 6.90 -0.13
CA LEU A 17 2.30 7.33 -1.05
C LEU A 17 3.52 7.88 -0.31
N VAL A 18 3.30 8.66 0.72
CA VAL A 18 4.41 9.24 1.52
C VAL A 18 5.14 8.12 2.28
N TRP A 19 4.40 7.22 2.90
CA TRP A 19 5.01 6.14 3.66
C TRP A 19 5.81 5.20 2.77
N THR A 20 5.26 4.79 1.63
CA THR A 20 5.96 3.90 0.71
C THR A 20 7.10 4.58 -0.03
N GLY A 21 6.98 5.86 -0.31
CA GLY A 21 7.91 6.60 -1.16
C GLY A 21 7.70 6.36 -2.66
N TYR A 22 6.58 5.75 -3.03
CA TYR A 22 6.30 5.43 -4.44
C TYR A 22 6.26 6.69 -5.29
N GLY A 23 7.06 6.70 -6.36
CA GLY A 23 7.19 7.86 -7.23
C GLY A 23 8.23 8.88 -6.79
N GLU A 24 8.74 8.79 -5.55
CA GLU A 24 9.75 9.73 -5.01
C GLU A 24 11.06 9.06 -4.67
N SER A 25 11.04 7.77 -4.34
CA SER A 25 12.20 7.04 -3.85
C SER A 25 12.54 5.88 -4.78
N ALA A 26 13.82 5.50 -4.85
CA ALA A 26 14.27 4.37 -5.65
C ALA A 26 13.89 3.01 -5.05
N ALA A 27 13.63 2.98 -3.74
CA ALA A 27 13.23 1.78 -3.01
C ALA A 27 12.16 2.14 -1.98
N PRO A 28 11.35 1.16 -1.51
CA PRO A 28 10.35 1.44 -0.49
C PRO A 28 10.95 2.09 0.75
N ARG A 29 10.42 3.25 1.11
CA ARG A 29 10.96 4.08 2.20
C ARG A 29 10.45 3.64 3.56
N ARG A 30 9.13 3.46 3.70
CA ARG A 30 8.46 3.00 4.93
C ARG A 30 8.83 3.81 6.16
N ASP A 31 8.87 5.12 6.00
CA ASP A 31 9.34 6.03 7.03
C ASP A 31 8.18 6.81 7.64
N LYS A 32 7.85 6.45 8.89
CA LYS A 32 6.79 7.11 9.64
C LYS A 32 7.09 8.57 9.94
N SER A 33 8.36 8.94 10.07
CA SER A 33 8.74 10.32 10.37
C SER A 33 8.40 11.25 9.22
N VAL A 34 8.53 10.80 7.98
CA VAL A 34 8.16 11.59 6.81
C VAL A 34 6.64 11.80 6.77
N VAL A 35 5.88 10.77 7.12
CA VAL A 35 4.42 10.90 7.21
C VAL A 35 4.04 11.93 8.28
N ALA A 36 4.70 11.88 9.44
CA ALA A 36 4.46 12.84 10.52
C ALA A 36 4.75 14.27 10.07
N GLN A 37 5.83 14.48 9.31
CA GLN A 37 6.19 15.81 8.80
C GLN A 37 5.14 16.35 7.84
N ARG A 38 4.59 15.50 6.97
CA ARG A 38 3.66 15.94 5.91
C ARG A 38 2.22 16.02 6.37
N LEU A 39 1.79 15.13 7.26
CA LEU A 39 0.40 15.06 7.70
C LEU A 39 0.16 15.66 9.08
N GLY A 40 1.22 16.01 9.79
CA GLY A 40 1.12 16.69 11.07
C GLY A 40 0.41 15.86 12.14
N SER A 41 -0.49 16.49 12.89
CA SER A 41 -1.17 15.85 14.02
C SER A 41 -2.03 14.65 13.65
N ASP A 42 -2.42 14.52 12.38
CA ASP A 42 -3.25 13.41 11.92
C ASP A 42 -2.41 12.18 11.55
N ALA A 43 -1.09 12.28 11.55
CA ALA A 43 -0.21 11.21 11.05
C ALA A 43 -0.41 9.89 11.78
N ALA A 44 -0.55 9.92 13.12
CA ALA A 44 -0.70 8.70 13.90
C ALA A 44 -1.97 7.93 13.52
N LYS A 45 -3.06 8.66 13.31
CA LYS A 45 -4.34 8.08 12.89
C LYS A 45 -4.21 7.39 11.54
N TRP A 46 -3.61 8.08 10.56
CA TRP A 46 -3.47 7.54 9.23
C TRP A 46 -2.48 6.37 9.19
N MET A 47 -1.40 6.43 9.98
CA MET A 47 -0.42 5.36 10.00
C MET A 47 -0.99 4.05 10.53
N SER A 48 -1.83 4.11 11.55
CA SER A 48 -2.50 2.91 12.07
C SER A 48 -3.32 2.23 10.97
N LEU A 49 -4.05 3.03 10.19
CA LEU A 49 -4.84 2.50 9.08
C LEU A 49 -3.94 1.98 7.95
N VAL A 50 -2.88 2.70 7.60
CA VAL A 50 -1.93 2.26 6.57
C VAL A 50 -1.30 0.92 6.93
N GLU A 51 -0.88 0.74 8.18
CA GLU A 51 -0.31 -0.53 8.64
C GLU A 51 -1.31 -1.69 8.48
N SER A 52 -2.58 -1.46 8.82
CA SER A 52 -3.61 -2.49 8.64
C SER A 52 -3.86 -2.81 7.17
N ILE A 53 -3.83 -1.80 6.31
CA ILE A 53 -3.98 -1.98 4.86
C ILE A 53 -2.80 -2.78 4.31
N VAL A 54 -1.58 -2.47 4.73
CA VAL A 54 -0.38 -3.19 4.30
C VAL A 54 -0.45 -4.65 4.70
N ASP A 55 -0.82 -4.94 5.95
CA ASP A 55 -0.94 -6.31 6.43
C ASP A 55 -1.96 -7.10 5.60
N ASP A 56 -3.08 -6.48 5.27
CA ASP A 56 -4.12 -7.11 4.46
C ASP A 56 -3.64 -7.34 3.01
N PHE A 57 -2.94 -6.37 2.43
CA PHE A 57 -2.37 -6.51 1.08
C PHE A 57 -1.37 -7.66 1.03
N TYR A 58 -0.54 -7.81 2.06
CA TYR A 58 0.50 -8.84 2.11
C TYR A 58 -0.04 -10.26 2.38
N GLU A 59 -1.34 -10.42 2.57
CA GLU A 59 -1.96 -11.73 2.62
C GLU A 59 -2.00 -12.43 1.25
N SER A 60 -1.75 -11.70 0.16
CA SER A 60 -1.70 -12.28 -1.17
C SER A 60 -0.62 -13.36 -1.27
N LYS A 61 -0.93 -14.44 -1.95
CA LYS A 61 0.01 -15.53 -2.23
C LYS A 61 0.72 -15.37 -3.57
N ALA A 62 0.67 -14.18 -4.17
CA ALA A 62 1.29 -13.90 -5.46
C ALA A 62 2.79 -14.22 -5.43
N ASN A 63 3.46 -14.00 -4.30
CA ASN A 63 4.88 -14.30 -4.13
C ASN A 63 5.22 -15.79 -4.28
N ILE A 64 4.23 -16.67 -4.10
CA ILE A 64 4.40 -18.12 -4.25
C ILE A 64 3.85 -18.59 -5.60
N GLU A 65 2.74 -18.00 -6.05
CA GLU A 65 1.98 -18.48 -7.20
C GLU A 65 2.38 -17.86 -8.53
N ALA A 66 2.90 -16.63 -8.51
CA ALA A 66 3.24 -15.92 -9.74
C ALA A 66 4.55 -16.43 -10.35
N ALA A 67 4.61 -16.45 -11.67
CA ALA A 67 5.78 -16.95 -12.41
C ALA A 67 6.93 -15.94 -12.45
N ASP A 68 6.63 -14.63 -12.41
CA ASP A 68 7.61 -13.57 -12.47
C ASP A 68 7.12 -12.34 -11.69
N LEU A 69 7.95 -11.29 -11.64
CA LEU A 69 7.64 -10.07 -10.88
C LEU A 69 6.44 -9.32 -11.45
N GLN A 70 6.27 -9.32 -12.77
CA GLN A 70 5.13 -8.65 -13.39
C GLN A 70 3.83 -9.34 -13.02
N GLU A 71 3.78 -10.66 -13.08
CA GLU A 71 2.61 -11.42 -12.67
C GLU A 71 2.35 -11.28 -11.18
N MET A 72 3.40 -11.22 -10.37
CA MET A 72 3.28 -11.00 -8.93
C MET A 72 2.61 -9.66 -8.64
N TRP A 73 3.06 -8.60 -9.33
CA TRP A 73 2.47 -7.28 -9.23
C TRP A 73 0.97 -7.31 -9.56
N MET A 74 0.64 -7.91 -10.70
CA MET A 74 -0.74 -7.96 -11.19
C MET A 74 -1.63 -8.79 -10.27
N GLN A 75 -1.14 -9.95 -9.82
CA GLN A 75 -1.91 -10.82 -8.94
C GLN A 75 -2.14 -10.20 -7.57
N ALA A 76 -1.12 -9.57 -6.98
CA ALA A 76 -1.26 -8.93 -5.68
C ALA A 76 -2.33 -7.84 -5.72
N ILE A 77 -2.31 -7.01 -6.76
CA ILE A 77 -3.33 -5.98 -6.95
C ILE A 77 -4.71 -6.60 -7.13
N SER A 78 -4.81 -7.63 -7.98
CA SER A 78 -6.07 -8.32 -8.24
C SER A 78 -6.65 -8.93 -6.96
N ASP A 79 -5.82 -9.58 -6.16
CA ASP A 79 -6.23 -10.19 -4.89
C ASP A 79 -6.78 -9.14 -3.94
N PHE A 80 -6.12 -7.98 -3.86
CA PHE A 80 -6.57 -6.92 -2.97
C PHE A 80 -7.87 -6.29 -3.46
N LYS A 81 -8.01 -6.08 -4.78
CA LYS A 81 -9.23 -5.51 -5.37
C LYS A 81 -10.45 -6.41 -5.20
N ARG A 82 -10.25 -7.72 -5.11
CA ARG A 82 -11.37 -8.62 -4.82
C ARG A 82 -11.93 -8.42 -3.43
N LYS A 83 -11.08 -8.02 -2.47
CA LYS A 83 -11.50 -7.72 -1.11
C LYS A 83 -11.99 -6.28 -0.96
N HIS A 84 -11.44 -5.36 -1.74
CA HIS A 84 -11.70 -3.92 -1.65
C HIS A 84 -11.86 -3.32 -3.03
N SER A 85 -13.05 -3.48 -3.62
CA SER A 85 -13.31 -3.09 -5.01
C SER A 85 -13.17 -1.59 -5.27
N ASP A 86 -13.30 -0.76 -4.22
CA ASP A 86 -13.27 0.70 -4.34
C ASP A 86 -11.88 1.30 -4.09
N VAL A 87 -10.86 0.48 -3.86
CA VAL A 87 -9.53 0.98 -3.55
C VAL A 87 -8.96 1.77 -4.73
N PRO A 88 -8.42 2.98 -4.50
CA PRO A 88 -7.81 3.76 -5.57
C PRO A 88 -6.57 3.08 -6.16
N GLU A 89 -6.38 3.27 -7.45
CA GLU A 89 -5.25 2.67 -8.17
C GLU A 89 -3.90 3.13 -7.62
N ALA A 90 -3.80 4.39 -7.22
CA ALA A 90 -2.57 4.92 -6.62
C ALA A 90 -2.14 4.12 -5.39
N ILE A 91 -3.09 3.71 -4.57
CA ILE A 91 -2.81 2.93 -3.36
C ILE A 91 -2.35 1.52 -3.74
N THR A 92 -3.06 0.84 -4.63
CA THR A 92 -2.68 -0.53 -5.01
C THR A 92 -1.33 -0.58 -5.70
N LYS A 93 -1.01 0.40 -6.53
CA LYS A 93 0.30 0.47 -7.19
C LYS A 93 1.44 0.67 -6.19
N ALA A 94 1.26 1.57 -5.23
CA ALA A 94 2.28 1.81 -4.21
C ALA A 94 2.53 0.57 -3.36
N LEU A 95 1.48 -0.12 -2.96
CA LEU A 95 1.59 -1.33 -2.16
C LEU A 95 2.17 -2.50 -2.95
N ALA A 96 1.79 -2.65 -4.22
CA ALA A 96 2.35 -3.68 -5.08
C ALA A 96 3.85 -3.46 -5.33
N TRP A 97 4.27 -2.20 -5.43
CA TRP A 97 5.68 -1.87 -5.54
C TRP A 97 6.48 -2.36 -4.33
N CYS A 98 5.98 -2.10 -3.12
CA CYS A 98 6.60 -2.61 -1.90
C CYS A 98 6.62 -4.14 -1.87
N TYR A 99 5.48 -4.74 -2.19
CA TYR A 99 5.31 -6.20 -2.16
C TYR A 99 6.28 -6.90 -3.11
N THR A 100 6.37 -6.44 -4.36
CA THR A 100 7.28 -7.05 -5.34
C THR A 100 8.74 -6.78 -5.00
N PHE A 101 9.05 -5.62 -4.42
CA PHE A 101 10.41 -5.32 -3.94
C PHE A 101 10.83 -6.32 -2.87
N ASP A 102 9.93 -6.63 -1.94
CA ASP A 102 10.24 -7.54 -0.83
C ASP A 102 10.38 -8.99 -1.27
N ASN A 103 9.79 -9.36 -2.40
CA ASN A 103 9.69 -10.75 -2.86
C ASN A 103 10.43 -11.02 -4.18
N ARG A 104 11.29 -10.12 -4.59
CA ARG A 104 12.07 -10.31 -5.82
C ARG A 104 13.31 -11.17 -5.62
#